data_ca46238eed35d5e8d05ef55511b3ab76
#
_entry.id   ca46238eed35d5e8d05ef55511b3ab76
#
_cell.length_a   1.000
_cell.length_b   1.000
_cell.length_c   1.000
_cell.angle_alpha   90.00
_cell.angle_beta   90.00
_cell.angle_gamma   90.00
#
_symmetry.space_group_name_H-M   'P 1'
#
loop_
_entity.id
_entity.type
_entity.pdbx_description
1 polymer ?
#
loop_
_entity_poly.entity_id
_entity_poly.type
_entity_poly.pdbx_seq_one_letter_code
_entity_poly.pdbx_strand_id
1 'polypeptide(L)'
;MKTRIILSALLLLTVFVSAKKVKKETYSQEKYGIENTGTLLTITFEKGKEHNHPLFAIWLADENGKYIQTLYVSKSIGKGVFEHQSRNKGSWMPGEIQRPATLPYWAHQRGVINEYGTYMPTPRQAVPDAYTGATPQSSFVLQVKTDKPIQGKYKVMLEVNQSWDWNEFWFNDKYPENKEYKTSSQPAVVYCADIDTSKNGVTELKPIGHSHFAGEDGSLTTDISTLTTALKIAKKITVQVNQ
;
A
#
# COMPACT_ATOMS: atom_id res chain seq x y z
N MET A 1 -25.45 25.35 78.87
CA MET A 1 -24.57 25.64 77.69
C MET A 1 -24.30 24.31 76.99
N LYS A 2 -24.88 24.09 75.79
CA LYS A 2 -24.67 22.88 75.01
C LYS A 2 -23.79 23.25 73.80
N THR A 3 -22.51 22.80 73.82
CA THR A 3 -21.52 23.00 72.78
C THR A 3 -21.80 22.05 71.60
N ARG A 4 -22.14 22.57 70.43
CA ARG A 4 -22.28 21.78 69.21
C ARG A 4 -20.94 21.66 68.51
N ILE A 5 -20.42 20.46 68.39
CA ILE A 5 -19.26 20.13 67.58
C ILE A 5 -19.73 19.91 66.16
N ILE A 6 -19.30 20.77 65.23
CA ILE A 6 -19.54 20.63 63.76
C ILE A 6 -18.38 19.80 63.21
N LEU A 7 -18.68 18.60 62.79
CA LEU A 7 -17.71 17.69 62.12
C LEU A 7 -17.72 18.00 60.62
N SER A 8 -16.72 18.68 60.08
CA SER A 8 -16.57 18.92 58.66
C SER A 8 -15.95 17.68 57.98
N ALA A 9 -16.73 16.97 57.23
CA ALA A 9 -16.22 15.86 56.39
C ALA A 9 -15.61 16.44 55.11
N LEU A 10 -14.31 16.32 54.99
CA LEU A 10 -13.55 16.67 53.79
C LEU A 10 -13.62 15.49 52.78
N LEU A 11 -14.42 15.67 51.73
CA LEU A 11 -14.58 14.69 50.66
C LEU A 11 -13.38 14.80 49.70
N LEU A 12 -12.39 13.89 49.82
CA LEU A 12 -11.28 13.81 48.87
C LEU A 12 -11.76 13.14 47.58
N LEU A 13 -11.94 13.96 46.54
CA LEU A 13 -12.27 13.46 45.18
C LEU A 13 -10.97 13.00 44.52
N THR A 14 -10.69 11.70 44.54
CA THR A 14 -9.56 11.10 43.78
C THR A 14 -9.95 10.98 42.33
N VAL A 15 -9.40 11.86 41.48
CA VAL A 15 -9.54 11.77 40.05
C VAL A 15 -8.58 10.67 39.55
N PHE A 16 -9.11 9.52 39.20
CA PHE A 16 -8.37 8.49 38.49
C PHE A 16 -8.13 8.92 37.05
N VAL A 17 -6.98 9.49 36.76
CA VAL A 17 -6.51 9.70 35.37
C VAL A 17 -6.04 8.35 34.86
N SER A 18 -6.92 7.68 34.10
CA SER A 18 -6.56 6.45 33.40
C SER A 18 -5.63 6.81 32.23
N ALA A 19 -4.33 6.68 32.43
CA ALA A 19 -3.35 6.80 31.35
C ALA A 19 -3.56 5.63 30.37
N LYS A 20 -4.18 5.89 29.20
CA LYS A 20 -4.20 4.94 28.10
C LYS A 20 -2.76 4.61 27.72
N LYS A 21 -2.31 3.38 27.96
CA LYS A 21 -1.04 2.88 27.43
C LYS A 21 -1.07 3.05 25.92
N VAL A 22 -0.28 3.99 25.39
CA VAL A 22 -0.05 4.10 23.95
C VAL A 22 0.67 2.83 23.50
N LYS A 23 -0.03 1.99 22.76
CA LYS A 23 0.53 0.75 22.23
C LYS A 23 1.61 1.17 21.22
N LYS A 24 2.89 0.86 21.51
CA LYS A 24 3.99 1.16 20.62
C LYS A 24 3.76 0.43 19.28
N GLU A 25 3.72 1.17 18.17
CA GLU A 25 3.60 0.60 16.84
C GLU A 25 4.81 -0.29 16.55
N THR A 26 4.55 -1.50 16.07
CA THR A 26 5.60 -2.47 15.71
C THR A 26 5.72 -2.50 14.19
N TYR A 27 6.94 -2.37 13.68
CA TYR A 27 7.23 -2.39 12.24
C TYR A 27 7.94 -3.68 11.87
N SER A 28 7.43 -4.39 10.86
CA SER A 28 8.19 -5.48 10.23
C SER A 28 9.34 -4.88 9.39
N GLN A 29 10.41 -5.67 9.21
CA GLN A 29 11.59 -5.25 8.45
C GLN A 29 11.66 -6.09 7.19
N GLU A 30 11.56 -5.42 6.04
CA GLU A 30 11.58 -6.05 4.73
C GLU A 30 12.81 -5.59 3.96
N LYS A 31 13.44 -6.50 3.20
CA LYS A 31 14.64 -6.19 2.40
C LYS A 31 14.53 -6.84 1.03
N TYR A 32 14.64 -6.02 -0.01
CA TYR A 32 14.56 -6.48 -1.41
C TYR A 32 15.65 -5.83 -2.25
N GLY A 33 16.14 -6.57 -3.25
CA GLY A 33 17.19 -6.10 -4.15
C GLY A 33 18.49 -5.65 -3.45
N ILE A 34 18.77 -6.13 -2.24
CA ILE A 34 19.91 -5.68 -1.43
C ILE A 34 21.26 -6.02 -2.08
N GLU A 35 21.29 -7.06 -2.91
CA GLU A 35 22.48 -7.47 -3.67
C GLU A 35 22.78 -6.53 -4.85
N ASN A 36 21.83 -5.65 -5.22
CA ASN A 36 22.04 -4.68 -6.28
C ASN A 36 23.12 -3.65 -5.88
N THR A 37 23.73 -3.04 -6.89
CA THR A 37 24.77 -2.00 -6.69
C THR A 37 24.22 -0.59 -6.59
N GLY A 38 22.91 -0.44 -6.74
CA GLY A 38 22.23 0.85 -6.82
C GLY A 38 22.08 1.59 -5.48
N THR A 39 21.35 2.68 -5.52
CA THR A 39 21.08 3.54 -4.37
C THR A 39 20.11 2.86 -3.41
N LEU A 40 20.43 2.88 -2.12
CA LEU A 40 19.56 2.36 -1.07
C LEU A 40 18.43 3.36 -0.77
N LEU A 41 17.20 2.88 -0.85
CA LEU A 41 16.00 3.58 -0.42
C LEU A 41 15.40 2.88 0.79
N THR A 42 14.95 3.67 1.77
CA THR A 42 14.19 3.18 2.93
C THR A 42 12.79 3.74 2.86
N ILE A 43 11.79 2.88 2.66
CA ILE A 43 10.38 3.24 2.63
C ILE A 43 9.74 2.80 3.94
N THR A 44 9.08 3.71 4.65
CA THR A 44 8.33 3.40 5.86
C THR A 44 6.84 3.54 5.58
N PHE A 45 6.11 2.46 5.80
CA PHE A 45 4.65 2.42 5.68
C PHE A 45 4.05 2.27 7.08
N GLU A 46 3.32 3.28 7.52
CA GLU A 46 2.55 3.25 8.76
C GLU A 46 1.10 2.89 8.40
N LYS A 47 0.63 1.73 8.89
CA LYS A 47 -0.72 1.28 8.59
C LYS A 47 -1.79 2.20 9.16
N GLY A 48 -2.83 2.40 8.38
CA GLY A 48 -4.02 3.12 8.79
C GLY A 48 -5.04 2.20 9.50
N LYS A 49 -6.14 2.79 9.90
CA LYS A 49 -7.21 2.09 10.63
C LYS A 49 -8.00 1.10 9.76
N GLU A 50 -8.02 1.31 8.45
CA GLU A 50 -8.72 0.45 7.48
C GLU A 50 -7.78 -0.56 6.81
N HIS A 51 -6.54 -0.71 7.29
CA HIS A 51 -5.59 -1.67 6.76
C HIS A 51 -6.03 -3.11 7.03
N ASN A 52 -6.40 -3.85 5.99
CA ASN A 52 -6.86 -5.23 6.05
C ASN A 52 -6.40 -6.02 4.81
N HIS A 53 -5.22 -6.60 4.85
CA HIS A 53 -4.61 -7.37 3.76
C HIS A 53 -4.53 -6.63 2.41
N PRO A 54 -4.02 -5.38 2.38
CA PRO A 54 -3.88 -4.66 1.11
C PRO A 54 -2.83 -5.32 0.22
N LEU A 55 -2.97 -5.10 -1.08
CA LEU A 55 -1.96 -5.39 -2.09
C LEU A 55 -1.37 -4.07 -2.57
N PHE A 56 -0.05 -4.03 -2.78
CA PHE A 56 0.60 -2.80 -3.24
C PHE A 56 1.81 -3.08 -4.12
N ALA A 57 2.13 -2.07 -4.92
CA ALA A 57 3.36 -1.95 -5.66
C ALA A 57 4.05 -0.63 -5.33
N ILE A 58 5.38 -0.65 -5.29
CA ILE A 58 6.23 0.50 -5.11
C ILE A 58 7.22 0.52 -6.28
N TRP A 59 7.38 1.67 -6.93
CA TRP A 59 8.29 1.79 -8.07
C TRP A 59 8.99 3.14 -8.12
N LEU A 60 10.09 3.15 -8.84
CA LEU A 60 10.84 4.35 -9.19
C LEU A 60 10.38 4.83 -10.57
N ALA A 61 10.17 6.14 -10.68
CA ALA A 61 9.93 6.83 -11.93
C ALA A 61 10.91 8.01 -12.08
N ASP A 62 11.14 8.46 -13.30
CA ASP A 62 11.90 9.68 -13.55
C ASP A 62 11.12 10.94 -13.09
N GLU A 63 11.72 12.11 -13.18
CA GLU A 63 11.11 13.38 -12.79
C GLU A 63 9.80 13.69 -13.54
N ASN A 64 9.61 13.13 -14.74
CA ASN A 64 8.42 13.29 -15.57
C ASN A 64 7.36 12.22 -15.29
N GLY A 65 7.64 11.26 -14.38
CA GLY A 65 6.73 10.19 -14.02
C GLY A 65 6.83 8.93 -14.88
N LYS A 66 7.81 8.84 -15.80
CA LYS A 66 8.04 7.65 -16.61
C LYS A 66 8.63 6.53 -15.74
N TYR A 67 8.02 5.35 -15.78
CA TYR A 67 8.47 4.16 -15.06
C TYR A 67 9.94 3.81 -15.37
N ILE A 68 10.67 3.48 -14.31
CA ILE A 68 12.06 3.01 -14.38
C ILE A 68 12.15 1.55 -13.94
N GLN A 69 11.79 1.26 -12.68
CA GLN A 69 11.83 -0.09 -12.14
C GLN A 69 10.84 -0.28 -10.98
N THR A 70 10.34 -1.49 -10.82
CA THR A 70 9.65 -1.91 -9.60
C THR A 70 10.65 -2.06 -8.47
N LEU A 71 10.34 -1.46 -7.32
CA LEU A 71 11.11 -1.59 -6.08
C LEU A 71 10.54 -2.71 -5.19
N TYR A 72 9.22 -2.87 -5.20
CA TYR A 72 8.51 -3.92 -4.48
C TYR A 72 7.12 -4.13 -5.08
N VAL A 73 6.64 -5.36 -5.08
CA VAL A 73 5.25 -5.68 -5.36
C VAL A 73 4.79 -6.89 -4.55
N SER A 74 3.55 -6.87 -4.07
CA SER A 74 2.92 -8.03 -3.41
C SER A 74 3.06 -9.29 -4.27
N LYS A 75 3.59 -10.37 -3.69
CA LYS A 75 3.97 -11.60 -4.40
C LYS A 75 2.86 -12.17 -5.28
N SER A 76 1.63 -12.19 -4.78
CA SER A 76 0.49 -12.70 -5.55
C SER A 76 0.28 -11.93 -6.86
N ILE A 77 0.43 -10.60 -6.83
CA ILE A 77 0.35 -9.76 -8.02
C ILE A 77 1.60 -9.94 -8.89
N GLY A 78 2.79 -9.85 -8.29
CA GLY A 78 4.04 -9.96 -9.03
C GLY A 78 4.26 -11.30 -9.72
N LYS A 79 3.62 -12.38 -9.23
CA LYS A 79 3.69 -13.74 -9.81
C LYS A 79 2.44 -14.15 -10.59
N GLY A 80 1.33 -13.41 -10.47
CA GLY A 80 0.05 -13.81 -11.05
C GLY A 80 -0.53 -15.08 -10.42
N VAL A 81 -0.12 -15.43 -9.18
CA VAL A 81 -0.55 -16.64 -8.48
C VAL A 81 -1.09 -16.28 -7.11
N PHE A 82 -2.30 -16.70 -6.82
CA PHE A 82 -2.96 -16.50 -5.54
C PHE A 82 -3.12 -17.83 -4.79
N GLU A 83 -2.81 -17.85 -3.50
CA GLU A 83 -2.80 -19.07 -2.68
C GLU A 83 -4.17 -19.73 -2.54
N HIS A 84 -5.26 -18.95 -2.59
CA HIS A 84 -6.63 -19.40 -2.39
C HIS A 84 -7.47 -19.26 -3.66
N GLN A 85 -6.94 -19.64 -4.81
CA GLN A 85 -7.61 -19.45 -6.11
C GLN A 85 -8.61 -20.55 -6.44
N SER A 86 -8.29 -21.79 -6.14
CA SER A 86 -9.15 -22.93 -6.47
C SER A 86 -9.37 -23.86 -5.28
N ARG A 87 -10.45 -24.66 -5.33
CA ARG A 87 -10.69 -25.75 -4.36
C ARG A 87 -10.43 -27.10 -5.00
N ASN A 88 -9.60 -27.91 -4.35
CA ASN A 88 -9.40 -29.29 -4.72
C ASN A 88 -9.58 -30.18 -3.49
N LYS A 89 -10.49 -31.17 -3.57
CA LYS A 89 -10.84 -32.10 -2.45
C LYS A 89 -11.09 -31.40 -1.12
N GLY A 90 -11.76 -30.23 -1.15
CA GLY A 90 -12.08 -29.46 0.04
C GLY A 90 -10.99 -28.50 0.54
N SER A 91 -9.79 -28.57 -0.01
CA SER A 91 -8.68 -27.68 0.35
C SER A 91 -8.51 -26.55 -0.66
N TRP A 92 -8.11 -25.38 -0.17
CA TRP A 92 -7.69 -24.27 -1.03
C TRP A 92 -6.33 -24.55 -1.65
N MET A 93 -6.19 -24.27 -2.93
CA MET A 93 -4.97 -24.50 -3.71
C MET A 93 -4.54 -23.20 -4.39
N PRO A 94 -3.21 -22.98 -4.53
CA PRO A 94 -2.71 -21.92 -5.36
C PRO A 94 -3.16 -22.07 -6.82
N GLY A 95 -3.33 -20.94 -7.50
CA GLY A 95 -3.68 -20.94 -8.90
C GLY A 95 -3.41 -19.59 -9.56
N GLU A 96 -3.23 -19.64 -10.87
CA GLU A 96 -3.09 -18.44 -11.69
C GLU A 96 -4.43 -17.69 -11.77
N ILE A 97 -4.36 -16.38 -11.56
CA ILE A 97 -5.51 -15.49 -11.77
C ILE A 97 -5.04 -14.10 -12.15
N GLN A 98 -5.71 -13.53 -13.14
CA GLN A 98 -5.57 -12.14 -13.52
C GLN A 98 -6.53 -11.29 -12.70
N ARG A 99 -6.02 -10.21 -12.10
CA ARG A 99 -6.81 -9.22 -11.35
C ARG A 99 -6.50 -7.79 -11.82
N PRO A 100 -6.96 -7.41 -13.01
CA PRO A 100 -6.63 -6.12 -13.63
C PRO A 100 -7.00 -4.92 -12.76
N ALA A 101 -8.09 -4.99 -12.00
CA ALA A 101 -8.55 -3.90 -11.13
C ALA A 101 -7.69 -3.69 -9.87
N THR A 102 -6.71 -4.57 -9.58
CA THR A 102 -6.00 -4.51 -8.29
C THR A 102 -4.94 -3.39 -8.25
N LEU A 103 -4.00 -3.37 -9.21
CA LEU A 103 -2.92 -2.36 -9.29
C LEU A 103 -2.73 -1.92 -10.75
N PRO A 104 -3.77 -1.37 -11.40
CA PRO A 104 -3.74 -1.14 -12.84
C PRO A 104 -2.79 -0.02 -13.24
N TYR A 105 -2.65 1.04 -12.44
CA TYR A 105 -1.76 2.15 -12.78
C TYR A 105 -0.31 1.67 -12.86
N TRP A 106 0.19 1.00 -11.83
CA TRP A 106 1.53 0.40 -11.84
C TRP A 106 1.72 -0.59 -13.00
N ALA A 107 0.73 -1.46 -13.23
CA ALA A 107 0.83 -2.48 -14.27
C ALA A 107 0.98 -1.87 -15.67
N HIS A 108 0.18 -0.85 -16.00
CA HIS A 108 0.28 -0.12 -17.27
C HIS A 108 1.57 0.70 -17.37
N GLN A 109 2.02 1.32 -16.26
CA GLN A 109 3.28 2.06 -16.23
C GLN A 109 4.49 1.17 -16.54
N ARG A 110 4.47 -0.10 -16.13
CA ARG A 110 5.50 -1.07 -16.54
C ARG A 110 5.56 -1.29 -18.05
N GLY A 111 4.44 -1.18 -18.74
CA GLY A 111 4.34 -1.35 -20.18
C GLY A 111 4.55 -2.79 -20.69
N VAL A 112 4.47 -3.80 -19.80
CA VAL A 112 4.66 -5.21 -20.15
C VAL A 112 3.30 -5.86 -20.38
N ILE A 113 3.02 -6.25 -21.62
CA ILE A 113 1.80 -6.95 -22.02
C ILE A 113 2.08 -8.46 -21.96
N ASN A 114 1.23 -9.20 -21.25
CA ASN A 114 1.34 -10.64 -21.10
C ASN A 114 0.69 -11.40 -22.28
N GLU A 115 0.74 -12.74 -22.23
CA GLU A 115 0.19 -13.63 -23.23
C GLU A 115 -1.35 -13.58 -23.40
N TYR A 116 -2.04 -12.96 -22.43
CA TYR A 116 -3.50 -12.75 -22.46
C TYR A 116 -3.90 -11.35 -22.96
N GLY A 117 -2.92 -10.53 -23.35
CA GLY A 117 -3.16 -9.15 -23.79
C GLY A 117 -3.44 -8.16 -22.66
N THR A 118 -3.12 -8.51 -21.40
CA THR A 118 -3.23 -7.62 -20.23
C THR A 118 -1.88 -7.19 -19.71
N TYR A 119 -1.84 -6.17 -18.84
CA TYR A 119 -0.61 -5.65 -18.24
C TYR A 119 -0.22 -6.35 -16.92
N MET A 120 -1.09 -7.23 -16.41
CA MET A 120 -0.83 -7.93 -15.14
C MET A 120 0.26 -9.01 -15.30
N PRO A 121 1.14 -9.18 -14.30
CA PRO A 121 2.10 -10.28 -14.32
C PRO A 121 1.42 -11.65 -14.36
N THR A 122 2.08 -12.59 -15.03
CA THR A 122 1.70 -14.01 -15.06
C THR A 122 2.88 -14.86 -14.57
N PRO A 123 2.70 -16.15 -14.29
CA PRO A 123 3.82 -17.03 -13.95
C PRO A 123 4.92 -17.07 -15.02
N ARG A 124 4.57 -16.85 -16.30
CA ARG A 124 5.52 -16.82 -17.42
C ARG A 124 6.23 -15.47 -17.56
N GLN A 125 5.60 -14.41 -17.12
CA GLN A 125 6.11 -13.03 -17.17
C GLN A 125 6.09 -12.39 -15.77
N ALA A 126 6.53 -13.16 -14.78
CA ALA A 126 6.56 -12.74 -13.39
C ALA A 126 7.57 -11.61 -13.15
N VAL A 127 7.26 -10.77 -12.19
CA VAL A 127 8.26 -9.84 -11.63
C VAL A 127 9.35 -10.67 -10.93
N PRO A 128 10.65 -10.33 -11.07
CA PRO A 128 11.74 -11.04 -10.40
C PRO A 128 11.54 -11.18 -8.89
N ASP A 129 12.01 -12.28 -8.32
CA ASP A 129 11.91 -12.57 -6.88
C ASP A 129 12.57 -11.50 -6.01
N ALA A 130 13.61 -10.85 -6.52
CA ALA A 130 14.29 -9.75 -5.85
C ALA A 130 13.37 -8.56 -5.49
N TYR A 131 12.19 -8.47 -6.10
CA TYR A 131 11.23 -7.37 -5.89
C TYR A 131 9.83 -7.84 -5.50
N THR A 132 9.66 -9.14 -5.19
CA THR A 132 8.37 -9.69 -4.81
C THR A 132 8.40 -10.26 -3.40
N GLY A 133 7.40 -9.93 -2.58
CA GLY A 133 7.32 -10.42 -1.21
C GLY A 133 5.90 -10.61 -0.71
N ALA A 134 5.80 -11.34 0.41
CA ALA A 134 4.54 -11.44 1.13
C ALA A 134 4.08 -10.05 1.56
N THR A 135 2.80 -9.76 1.39
CA THR A 135 2.25 -8.46 1.83
C THR A 135 2.37 -8.34 3.36
N PRO A 136 3.09 -7.34 3.88
CA PRO A 136 3.16 -7.11 5.32
C PRO A 136 1.78 -6.78 5.91
N GLN A 137 1.44 -7.42 7.03
CA GLN A 137 0.14 -7.25 7.71
C GLN A 137 0.16 -6.17 8.80
N SER A 138 1.31 -5.56 9.02
CA SER A 138 1.52 -4.49 9.99
C SER A 138 2.18 -3.29 9.31
N SER A 139 2.44 -2.24 10.05
CA SER A 139 3.40 -1.21 9.64
C SER A 139 4.74 -1.85 9.32
N PHE A 140 5.46 -1.35 8.33
CA PHE A 140 6.74 -1.94 7.90
C PHE A 140 7.76 -0.90 7.48
N VAL A 141 9.02 -1.30 7.53
CA VAL A 141 10.15 -0.60 6.94
C VAL A 141 10.71 -1.48 5.83
N LEU A 142 10.68 -0.99 4.62
CA LEU A 142 11.23 -1.63 3.44
C LEU A 142 12.56 -0.98 3.07
N GLN A 143 13.63 -1.76 3.06
CA GLN A 143 14.92 -1.39 2.50
C GLN A 143 15.07 -2.03 1.11
N VAL A 144 15.30 -1.22 0.10
CA VAL A 144 15.47 -1.69 -1.27
C VAL A 144 16.56 -0.91 -1.98
N LYS A 145 17.40 -1.61 -2.74
CA LYS A 145 18.37 -0.97 -3.64
C LYS A 145 17.82 -0.91 -5.05
N THR A 146 18.05 0.22 -5.71
CA THR A 146 17.83 0.34 -7.14
C THR A 146 18.79 -0.56 -7.92
N ASP A 147 18.48 -0.91 -9.17
CA ASP A 147 19.36 -1.77 -10.00
C ASP A 147 20.72 -1.12 -10.24
N LYS A 148 20.71 0.21 -10.42
CA LYS A 148 21.89 1.04 -10.66
C LYS A 148 21.84 2.27 -9.76
N PRO A 149 22.99 2.89 -9.45
CA PRO A 149 23.01 4.18 -8.75
C PRO A 149 22.18 5.23 -9.50
N ILE A 150 21.42 6.01 -8.75
CA ILE A 150 20.61 7.11 -9.30
C ILE A 150 21.16 8.44 -8.80
N GLN A 151 21.13 9.49 -9.67
CA GLN A 151 21.57 10.84 -9.36
C GLN A 151 20.57 11.85 -9.90
N GLY A 152 20.21 12.84 -9.06
CA GLY A 152 19.27 13.89 -9.42
C GLY A 152 17.87 13.64 -8.88
N LYS A 153 16.85 14.06 -9.63
CA LYS A 153 15.45 14.06 -9.21
C LYS A 153 14.70 12.85 -9.76
N TYR A 154 13.91 12.25 -8.92
CA TYR A 154 13.08 11.08 -9.23
C TYR A 154 11.76 11.16 -8.47
N LYS A 155 10.83 10.30 -8.85
CA LYS A 155 9.59 10.05 -8.12
C LYS A 155 9.61 8.63 -7.55
N VAL A 156 9.24 8.52 -6.26
CA VAL A 156 8.88 7.23 -5.68
C VAL A 156 7.37 7.16 -5.64
N MET A 157 6.83 6.17 -6.31
CA MET A 157 5.41 5.94 -6.48
C MET A 157 4.98 4.73 -5.66
N LEU A 158 3.75 4.75 -5.17
CA LEU A 158 3.12 3.61 -4.52
C LEU A 158 1.66 3.54 -4.94
N GLU A 159 1.20 2.37 -5.36
CA GLU A 159 -0.20 2.07 -5.58
C GLU A 159 -0.65 1.01 -4.57
N VAL A 160 -1.80 1.23 -3.93
CA VAL A 160 -2.37 0.33 -2.93
C VAL A 160 -3.84 0.07 -3.21
N ASN A 161 -4.23 -1.20 -3.13
CA ASN A 161 -5.61 -1.65 -3.23
C ASN A 161 -5.91 -2.67 -2.13
N GLN A 162 -7.17 -2.77 -1.76
CA GLN A 162 -7.67 -3.75 -0.81
C GLN A 162 -8.94 -4.35 -1.36
N SER A 163 -8.95 -5.68 -1.52
CA SER A 163 -10.13 -6.38 -2.06
C SER A 163 -11.36 -6.18 -1.19
N TRP A 164 -12.52 -5.95 -1.85
CA TRP A 164 -13.82 -5.79 -1.20
C TRP A 164 -13.89 -4.62 -0.21
N ASP A 165 -13.15 -3.56 -0.50
CA ASP A 165 -13.19 -2.32 0.26
C ASP A 165 -14.37 -1.45 -0.21
N TRP A 166 -15.55 -1.68 0.39
CA TRP A 166 -16.78 -0.97 0.03
C TRP A 166 -16.98 0.29 0.88
N ASN A 167 -17.64 1.26 0.28
CA ASN A 167 -18.12 2.46 0.95
C ASN A 167 -19.42 2.95 0.29
N GLU A 168 -19.91 4.12 0.69
CA GLU A 168 -21.13 4.72 0.17
C GLU A 168 -21.09 5.07 -1.33
N PHE A 169 -19.90 5.27 -1.90
CA PHE A 169 -19.69 5.59 -3.32
C PHE A 169 -19.33 4.36 -4.16
N TRP A 170 -18.68 3.36 -3.55
CA TRP A 170 -18.12 2.16 -4.19
C TRP A 170 -18.72 0.92 -3.52
N PHE A 171 -19.87 0.49 -3.99
CA PHE A 171 -20.62 -0.64 -3.44
C PHE A 171 -20.66 -1.81 -4.42
N ASN A 172 -20.97 -2.99 -3.93
CA ASN A 172 -20.85 -4.25 -4.68
C ASN A 172 -21.55 -4.25 -6.04
N ASP A 173 -22.72 -3.64 -6.13
CA ASP A 173 -23.56 -3.66 -7.34
C ASP A 173 -23.45 -2.39 -8.19
N LYS A 174 -22.45 -1.53 -7.96
CA LYS A 174 -22.28 -0.29 -8.71
C LYS A 174 -22.06 -0.55 -10.21
N TYR A 175 -21.33 -1.61 -10.53
CA TYR A 175 -21.07 -2.05 -11.91
C TYR A 175 -21.36 -3.56 -12.00
N PRO A 176 -22.64 -3.98 -12.08
CA PRO A 176 -23.03 -5.38 -11.91
C PRO A 176 -22.47 -6.29 -13.02
N GLU A 177 -22.25 -5.76 -14.23
CA GLU A 177 -21.72 -6.52 -15.37
C GLU A 177 -20.17 -6.55 -15.38
N ASN A 178 -19.49 -5.74 -14.56
CA ASN A 178 -18.03 -5.69 -14.54
C ASN A 178 -17.46 -6.65 -13.49
N LYS A 179 -16.95 -7.79 -13.94
CA LYS A 179 -16.40 -8.83 -13.07
C LYS A 179 -15.13 -8.37 -12.34
N GLU A 180 -14.31 -7.55 -12.99
CA GLU A 180 -13.04 -7.06 -12.42
C GLU A 180 -13.29 -6.06 -11.30
N TYR A 181 -14.27 -5.16 -11.47
CA TYR A 181 -14.71 -4.25 -10.41
C TYR A 181 -15.06 -4.99 -9.12
N LYS A 182 -15.78 -6.12 -9.22
CA LYS A 182 -16.22 -6.92 -8.05
C LYS A 182 -15.06 -7.51 -7.24
N THR A 183 -13.84 -7.54 -7.78
CA THR A 183 -12.66 -8.04 -7.08
C THR A 183 -12.03 -7.01 -6.15
N SER A 184 -12.25 -5.71 -6.39
CA SER A 184 -11.61 -4.60 -5.66
C SER A 184 -12.60 -3.66 -4.98
N SER A 185 -13.63 -3.20 -5.69
CA SER A 185 -14.61 -2.17 -5.33
C SER A 185 -14.00 -0.76 -5.38
N GLN A 186 -13.46 -0.21 -4.30
CA GLN A 186 -12.77 1.06 -4.41
C GLN A 186 -11.53 0.94 -5.32
N PRO A 187 -11.28 1.90 -6.21
CA PRO A 187 -10.06 1.93 -7.02
C PRO A 187 -8.80 2.01 -6.15
N ALA A 188 -7.69 1.52 -6.68
CA ALA A 188 -6.40 1.62 -6.03
C ALA A 188 -5.95 3.08 -5.89
N VAL A 189 -5.47 3.46 -4.70
CA VAL A 189 -4.95 4.80 -4.44
C VAL A 189 -3.49 4.86 -4.87
N VAL A 190 -3.15 5.92 -5.61
CA VAL A 190 -1.77 6.19 -6.04
C VAL A 190 -1.18 7.32 -5.22
N TYR A 191 0.00 7.06 -4.63
CA TYR A 191 0.80 8.00 -3.85
C TYR A 191 2.10 8.33 -4.59
N CYS A 192 2.62 9.54 -4.37
CA CYS A 192 3.86 10.00 -4.96
C CYS A 192 4.69 10.82 -3.97
N ALA A 193 6.02 10.68 -4.04
CA ALA A 193 6.99 11.60 -3.45
C ALA A 193 8.03 11.97 -4.49
N ASP A 194 8.34 13.27 -4.60
CA ASP A 194 9.51 13.76 -5.33
C ASP A 194 10.73 13.64 -4.42
N ILE A 195 11.76 12.94 -4.90
CA ILE A 195 13.04 12.77 -4.21
C ILE A 195 14.17 13.43 -4.99
N ASP A 196 15.17 13.90 -4.26
CA ASP A 196 16.41 14.45 -4.83
C ASP A 196 17.58 13.73 -4.13
N THR A 197 18.32 12.93 -4.88
CA THR A 197 19.42 12.12 -4.34
C THR A 197 20.59 12.94 -3.81
N SER A 198 20.67 14.24 -4.13
CA SER A 198 21.67 15.15 -3.59
C SER A 198 21.33 15.65 -2.17
N LYS A 199 20.10 15.38 -1.71
CA LYS A 199 19.58 15.85 -0.41
C LYS A 199 19.33 14.69 0.53
N ASN A 200 19.85 14.83 1.73
CA ASN A 200 19.47 13.95 2.83
C ASN A 200 18.10 14.40 3.37
N GLY A 201 17.21 13.46 3.60
CA GLY A 201 15.92 13.77 4.22
C GLY A 201 14.89 12.66 4.03
N VAL A 202 13.81 12.81 4.77
CA VAL A 202 12.65 11.95 4.67
C VAL A 202 11.55 12.72 3.95
N THR A 203 11.06 12.18 2.85
CA THR A 203 9.96 12.77 2.08
C THR A 203 8.70 11.93 2.26
N GLU A 204 7.57 12.57 2.48
CA GLU A 204 6.28 11.90 2.60
C GLU A 204 5.64 11.70 1.22
N LEU A 205 5.17 10.47 0.94
CA LEU A 205 4.33 10.20 -0.22
C LEU A 205 2.92 10.73 0.04
N LYS A 206 2.41 11.51 -0.90
CA LYS A 206 1.05 12.06 -0.85
C LYS A 206 0.15 11.37 -1.86
N PRO A 207 -1.15 11.17 -1.57
CA PRO A 207 -2.09 10.65 -2.56
C PRO A 207 -2.24 11.67 -3.70
N ILE A 208 -2.10 11.20 -4.93
CA ILE A 208 -2.18 12.03 -6.15
C ILE A 208 -3.38 11.68 -7.02
N GLY A 209 -4.04 10.56 -6.74
CA GLY A 209 -5.17 10.09 -7.51
C GLY A 209 -5.48 8.64 -7.24
N HIS A 210 -6.31 8.08 -8.10
CA HIS A 210 -6.65 6.66 -8.12
C HIS A 210 -6.64 6.11 -9.54
N SER A 211 -6.42 4.82 -9.66
CA SER A 211 -6.47 4.10 -10.93
C SER A 211 -7.89 3.86 -11.43
N HIS A 212 -8.04 3.35 -12.65
CA HIS A 212 -9.33 2.92 -13.19
C HIS A 212 -9.91 1.77 -12.36
N PHE A 213 -11.20 1.85 -12.00
CA PHE A 213 -11.87 0.91 -11.08
C PHE A 213 -11.92 -0.54 -11.56
N ALA A 214 -11.85 -0.78 -12.86
CA ALA A 214 -11.82 -2.11 -13.47
C ALA A 214 -10.46 -2.48 -14.06
N GLY A 215 -9.50 -1.54 -14.07
CA GLY A 215 -8.16 -1.78 -14.62
C GLY A 215 -8.12 -1.88 -16.14
N GLU A 216 -9.09 -1.30 -16.84
CA GLU A 216 -9.17 -1.34 -18.30
C GLU A 216 -8.09 -0.49 -18.97
N ASP A 217 -7.66 0.55 -18.28
CA ASP A 217 -6.61 1.44 -18.74
C ASP A 217 -5.66 1.85 -17.60
N GLY A 218 -4.57 2.54 -17.97
CA GLY A 218 -3.57 3.08 -17.04
C GLY A 218 -3.84 4.53 -16.64
N SER A 219 -5.08 5.00 -16.71
CA SER A 219 -5.43 6.38 -16.34
C SER A 219 -5.30 6.64 -14.84
N LEU A 220 -5.01 7.90 -14.50
CA LEU A 220 -5.00 8.40 -13.13
C LEU A 220 -6.08 9.46 -12.99
N THR A 221 -7.11 9.17 -12.19
CA THR A 221 -8.13 10.14 -11.81
C THR A 221 -7.68 10.89 -10.55
N THR A 222 -7.63 12.22 -10.61
CA THR A 222 -7.11 13.04 -9.49
C THR A 222 -8.14 13.33 -8.41
N ASP A 223 -9.43 13.13 -8.68
CA ASP A 223 -10.48 13.26 -7.66
C ASP A 223 -10.52 12.00 -6.78
N ILE A 224 -10.05 12.14 -5.55
CA ILE A 224 -10.01 11.08 -4.53
C ILE A 224 -11.11 11.23 -3.46
N SER A 225 -12.05 12.15 -3.65
CA SER A 225 -13.07 12.50 -2.63
C SER A 225 -13.98 11.32 -2.25
N THR A 226 -14.14 10.35 -3.15
CA THR A 226 -14.98 9.17 -2.94
C THR A 226 -14.26 7.98 -2.29
N LEU A 227 -12.94 8.06 -2.06
CA LEU A 227 -12.12 6.97 -1.53
C LEU A 227 -12.05 7.01 0.01
N THR A 228 -13.20 6.94 0.68
CA THR A 228 -13.32 7.27 2.11
C THR A 228 -12.64 6.27 3.04
N THR A 229 -12.54 4.97 2.67
CA THR A 229 -11.82 3.93 3.40
C THR A 229 -10.46 3.65 2.79
N ALA A 230 -10.33 3.62 1.46
CA ALA A 230 -9.07 3.35 0.79
C ALA A 230 -7.95 4.33 1.18
N LEU A 231 -8.26 5.62 1.36
CA LEU A 231 -7.32 6.63 1.88
C LEU A 231 -6.88 6.39 3.34
N LYS A 232 -7.54 5.49 4.06
CA LYS A 232 -7.22 5.15 5.45
C LYS A 232 -6.51 3.80 5.59
N ILE A 233 -6.17 3.14 4.48
CA ILE A 233 -5.33 1.93 4.47
C ILE A 233 -3.92 2.27 4.96
N ALA A 234 -3.35 3.38 4.50
CA ALA A 234 -2.10 3.95 5.00
C ALA A 234 -2.40 5.18 5.89
N LYS A 235 -1.74 5.26 7.03
CA LYS A 235 -1.76 6.46 7.88
C LYS A 235 -0.69 7.44 7.41
N LYS A 236 0.49 6.93 7.07
CA LYS A 236 1.62 7.70 6.58
C LYS A 236 2.56 6.80 5.77
N ILE A 237 3.11 7.34 4.70
CA ILE A 237 4.12 6.66 3.89
C ILE A 237 5.26 7.64 3.70
N THR A 238 6.50 7.20 3.94
CA THR A 238 7.68 8.04 3.73
C THR A 238 8.76 7.29 3.00
N VAL A 239 9.61 8.03 2.28
CA VAL A 239 10.83 7.52 1.66
C VAL A 239 12.03 8.33 2.11
N GLN A 240 13.15 7.65 2.34
CA GLN A 240 14.46 8.23 2.60
C GLN A 240 15.46 7.67 1.61
N VAL A 241 16.26 8.56 0.99
CA VAL A 241 17.43 8.18 0.22
C VAL A 241 18.59 8.01 1.19
N ASN A 242 19.21 6.82 1.19
CA ASN A 242 20.37 6.53 2.03
C ASN A 242 21.65 6.71 1.18
N GLN A 243 22.53 7.58 1.63
CA GLN A 243 23.84 7.81 1.03
C GLN A 243 24.88 6.84 1.56
#